data_1aa6884714cade99d7e277fe32430225
#
_entry.id   1aa6884714cade99d7e277fe32430225
#
_cell.length_a   1.000
_cell.length_b   1.000
_cell.length_c   1.000
_cell.angle_alpha   90.00
_cell.angle_beta   90.00
_cell.angle_gamma   90.00
#
_symmetry.space_group_name_H-M   'P 1'
#
loop_
_entity.id
_entity.type
_entity.pdbx_description
1 polymer ?
#
loop_
_entity_poly.entity_id
_entity_poly.type
_entity_poly.pdbx_seq_one_letter_code
_entity_poly.pdbx_strand_id
1 'polypeptide(L)'
;HPVIFDCIEFSDHIARIDVLYDLAFLLMDLAFRAEWDVRLEGFANRALNVYLDHLTQDEIGRALEGFALLPLFAATRAVVRAKVTAVQAKDEAAKVRANTYLQFAEKLLAPAPPRLIAVGGLSGTGKSTIAKRIAASVGGPLGAVHLRSDTIRKRIFGVAPLERLPQAAYAPGVGARVYEE
;
A
#
# COMPACT_ATOMS: atom_id res chain seq x y z
N HIS A 1 -18.78 -13.88 1.41
CA HIS A 1 -17.84 -12.79 1.63
C HIS A 1 -16.69 -13.29 2.51
N PRO A 2 -15.44 -12.98 2.19
CA PRO A 2 -14.32 -13.32 3.07
C PRO A 2 -14.48 -12.55 4.40
N VAL A 3 -14.26 -13.24 5.50
CA VAL A 3 -14.23 -12.65 6.84
C VAL A 3 -12.79 -12.65 7.30
N ILE A 4 -12.28 -11.47 7.64
CA ILE A 4 -10.95 -11.32 8.24
C ILE A 4 -11.13 -11.55 9.74
N PHE A 5 -10.43 -12.51 10.28
CA PHE A 5 -10.38 -12.81 11.71
C PHE A 5 -8.95 -13.14 12.09
N ASP A 6 -8.67 -13.20 13.33
CA ASP A 6 -7.37 -13.44 13.95
C ASP A 6 -6.72 -12.16 14.44
N CYS A 7 -6.98 -11.82 15.69
CA CYS A 7 -6.25 -10.79 16.41
C CYS A 7 -5.34 -11.43 17.48
N ILE A 8 -4.24 -10.76 17.76
CA ILE A 8 -3.31 -11.17 18.82
C ILE A 8 -3.90 -10.72 20.16
N GLU A 9 -4.70 -11.57 20.80
CA GLU A 9 -5.40 -11.23 22.06
C GLU A 9 -4.62 -11.65 23.32
N PHE A 10 -3.53 -12.38 23.18
CA PHE A 10 -2.80 -12.95 24.32
C PHE A 10 -1.79 -11.98 24.97
N SER A 11 -1.60 -10.79 24.42
CA SER A 11 -0.74 -9.76 24.99
C SER A 11 -1.09 -8.37 24.49
N ASP A 12 -1.52 -7.49 25.37
CA ASP A 12 -1.80 -6.07 25.08
C ASP A 12 -0.58 -5.33 24.49
N HIS A 13 0.62 -5.76 24.90
CA HIS A 13 1.87 -5.16 24.41
C HIS A 13 2.14 -5.48 22.94
N ILE A 14 1.79 -6.68 22.50
CA ILE A 14 1.94 -7.12 21.10
C ILE A 14 0.75 -6.67 20.25
N ALA A 15 -0.44 -6.55 20.84
CA ALA A 15 -1.65 -6.11 20.14
C ALA A 15 -1.60 -4.61 19.75
N ARG A 16 -0.81 -3.80 20.46
CA ARG A 16 -0.66 -2.36 20.17
C ARG A 16 0.56 -2.13 19.29
N ILE A 17 0.40 -2.24 18.00
CA ILE A 17 1.43 -2.02 16.99
C ILE A 17 0.98 -0.94 16.00
N ASP A 18 1.94 -0.45 15.21
CA ASP A 18 1.64 0.45 14.10
C ASP A 18 0.73 -0.24 13.07
N VAL A 19 -0.33 0.43 12.66
CA VAL A 19 -1.30 -0.10 11.69
C VAL A 19 -0.62 -0.42 10.35
N LEU A 20 0.39 0.36 9.95
CA LEU A 20 1.16 0.10 8.74
C LEU A 20 2.00 -1.18 8.85
N TYR A 21 2.43 -1.55 10.06
CA TYR A 21 3.14 -2.80 10.27
C TYR A 21 2.24 -4.02 10.04
N ASP A 22 0.97 -3.89 10.39
CA ASP A 22 -0.02 -4.95 10.13
C ASP A 22 -0.38 -5.01 8.64
N LEU A 23 -0.66 -3.85 8.03
CA LEU A 23 -0.87 -3.74 6.59
C LEU A 23 0.33 -4.30 5.79
N ALA A 24 1.55 -4.04 6.24
CA ALA A 24 2.78 -4.50 5.59
C ALA A 24 2.83 -6.02 5.43
N PHE A 25 2.19 -6.78 6.32
CA PHE A 25 2.13 -8.23 6.21
C PHE A 25 1.36 -8.68 4.96
N LEU A 26 0.17 -8.12 4.75
CA LEU A 26 -0.63 -8.39 3.56
C LEU A 26 0.10 -7.95 2.29
N LEU A 27 0.66 -6.74 2.28
CA LEU A 27 1.34 -6.20 1.13
C LEU A 27 2.58 -7.03 0.76
N MET A 28 3.36 -7.43 1.75
CA MET A 28 4.53 -8.29 1.58
C MET A 28 4.14 -9.65 0.97
N ASP A 29 3.10 -10.29 1.49
CA ASP A 29 2.68 -11.62 1.01
C ASP A 29 2.16 -11.55 -0.43
N LEU A 30 1.36 -10.53 -0.77
CA LEU A 30 0.89 -10.30 -2.13
C LEU A 30 2.04 -10.01 -3.11
N ALA A 31 2.98 -9.13 -2.73
CA ALA A 31 4.11 -8.78 -3.58
C ALA A 31 5.08 -9.96 -3.74
N PHE A 32 5.34 -10.72 -2.69
CA PHE A 32 6.15 -11.94 -2.77
C PHE A 32 5.55 -12.98 -3.71
N ARG A 33 4.25 -13.24 -3.61
CA ARG A 33 3.56 -14.19 -4.48
C ARG A 33 3.54 -13.76 -5.94
N ALA A 34 3.49 -12.45 -6.20
CA ALA A 34 3.53 -11.90 -7.56
C ALA A 34 4.86 -12.21 -8.29
N GLU A 35 5.94 -12.53 -7.56
CA GLU A 35 7.21 -12.98 -8.17
C GLU A 35 7.06 -14.31 -8.92
N TRP A 36 6.05 -15.10 -8.60
CA TRP A 36 5.82 -16.44 -9.15
C TRP A 36 4.50 -16.58 -9.90
N ASP A 37 3.56 -15.66 -9.66
CA ASP A 37 2.24 -15.67 -10.29
C ASP A 37 1.90 -14.28 -10.84
N VAL A 38 2.07 -14.12 -12.14
CA VAL A 38 1.79 -12.87 -12.85
C VAL A 38 0.35 -12.37 -12.67
N ARG A 39 -0.59 -13.26 -12.33
CA ARG A 39 -1.99 -12.87 -12.06
C ARG A 39 -2.10 -12.01 -10.80
N LEU A 40 -1.12 -12.05 -9.92
CA LEU A 40 -1.05 -11.25 -8.69
C LEU A 40 -0.25 -9.95 -8.87
N GLU A 41 0.29 -9.70 -10.06
CA GLU A 41 1.03 -8.48 -10.34
C GLU A 41 0.18 -7.23 -10.05
N GLY A 42 0.74 -6.29 -9.30
CA GLY A 42 0.07 -5.06 -8.90
C GLY A 42 -0.99 -5.19 -7.79
N PHE A 43 -1.30 -6.40 -7.29
CA PHE A 43 -2.29 -6.54 -6.20
C PHE A 43 -1.84 -5.92 -4.89
N ALA A 44 -0.56 -6.01 -4.53
CA ALA A 44 0.00 -5.34 -3.36
C ALA A 44 -0.20 -3.83 -3.46
N ASN A 45 0.16 -3.23 -4.59
CA ASN A 45 -0.03 -1.82 -4.85
C ASN A 45 -1.51 -1.42 -4.84
N ARG A 46 -2.38 -2.24 -5.43
CA ARG A 46 -3.82 -2.00 -5.40
C ARG A 46 -4.36 -2.02 -3.98
N ALA A 47 -3.97 -2.99 -3.14
CA ALA A 47 -4.39 -3.09 -1.74
C ALA A 47 -3.94 -1.85 -0.96
N LEU A 48 -2.68 -1.43 -1.13
CA LEU A 48 -2.14 -0.20 -0.56
C LEU A 48 -2.98 1.03 -0.91
N ASN A 49 -3.22 1.25 -2.19
CA ASN A 49 -3.94 2.44 -2.65
C ASN A 49 -5.43 2.41 -2.29
N VAL A 50 -6.06 1.23 -2.23
CA VAL A 50 -7.43 1.08 -1.72
C VAL A 50 -7.49 1.40 -0.22
N TYR A 51 -6.54 0.92 0.58
CA TYR A 51 -6.44 1.29 1.99
C TYR A 51 -6.38 2.80 2.17
N LEU A 52 -5.49 3.48 1.43
CA LEU A 52 -5.35 4.95 1.48
C LEU A 52 -6.60 5.70 1.04
N ASP A 53 -7.31 5.20 0.04
CA ASP A 53 -8.54 5.82 -0.45
C ASP A 53 -9.67 5.83 0.61
N HIS A 54 -9.61 4.93 1.62
CA HIS A 54 -10.61 4.82 2.69
C HIS A 54 -10.24 5.55 3.98
N LEU A 55 -9.03 6.09 4.10
CA LEU A 55 -8.63 6.87 5.26
C LEU A 55 -9.31 8.24 5.27
N THR A 56 -9.64 8.74 6.45
CA THR A 56 -10.07 10.12 6.67
C THR A 56 -8.92 11.10 6.43
N GLN A 57 -9.21 12.41 6.44
CA GLN A 57 -8.19 13.45 6.25
C GLN A 57 -7.11 13.38 7.35
N ASP A 58 -7.51 13.21 8.61
CA ASP A 58 -6.57 13.14 9.73
C ASP A 58 -5.73 11.84 9.74
N GLU A 59 -6.31 10.74 9.27
CA GLU A 59 -5.62 9.45 9.19
C GLU A 59 -4.61 9.41 8.04
N ILE A 60 -4.93 10.01 6.90
CA ILE A 60 -4.04 9.98 5.73
C ILE A 60 -2.74 10.71 5.99
N GLY A 61 -2.76 11.86 6.69
CA GLY A 61 -1.54 12.60 7.04
C GLY A 61 -0.58 11.72 7.85
N ARG A 62 -1.08 11.11 8.91
CA ARG A 62 -0.30 10.19 9.74
C ARG A 62 0.20 8.97 8.97
N ALA A 63 -0.65 8.40 8.13
CA ALA A 63 -0.25 7.26 7.30
C ALA A 63 0.87 7.65 6.34
N LEU A 64 0.80 8.79 5.66
CA LEU A 64 1.83 9.25 4.73
C LEU A 64 3.16 9.55 5.42
N GLU A 65 3.15 10.10 6.64
CA GLU A 65 4.35 10.25 7.47
C GLU A 65 5.01 8.91 7.77
N GLY A 66 4.21 7.89 8.07
CA GLY A 66 4.69 6.52 8.34
C GLY A 66 5.15 5.74 7.10
N PHE A 67 4.83 6.21 5.90
CA PHE A 67 5.14 5.44 4.67
C PHE A 67 6.62 5.22 4.42
N ALA A 68 7.49 6.09 4.92
CA ALA A 68 8.94 5.89 4.85
C ALA A 68 9.38 4.57 5.54
N LEU A 69 8.62 4.10 6.52
CA LEU A 69 8.87 2.86 7.27
C LEU A 69 8.23 1.62 6.62
N LEU A 70 7.31 1.79 5.67
CA LEU A 70 6.57 0.67 5.08
C LEU A 70 7.48 -0.39 4.43
N PRO A 71 8.55 -0.04 3.68
CA PRO A 71 9.50 -1.02 3.17
C PRO A 71 10.22 -1.80 4.30
N LEU A 72 10.59 -1.13 5.39
CA LEU A 72 11.19 -1.76 6.55
C LEU A 72 10.22 -2.73 7.24
N PHE A 73 8.98 -2.33 7.41
CA PHE A 73 7.94 -3.18 7.99
C PHE A 73 7.69 -4.43 7.13
N ALA A 74 7.57 -4.26 5.82
CA ALA A 74 7.40 -5.37 4.89
C ALA A 74 8.63 -6.31 4.89
N ALA A 75 9.84 -5.76 4.90
CA ALA A 75 11.06 -6.55 4.99
C ALA A 75 11.14 -7.34 6.29
N THR A 76 10.79 -6.71 7.42
CA THR A 76 10.71 -7.41 8.73
C THR A 76 9.73 -8.58 8.68
N ARG A 77 8.55 -8.40 8.07
CA ARG A 77 7.58 -9.48 7.89
C ARG A 77 8.11 -10.60 6.99
N ALA A 78 8.85 -10.26 5.92
CA ALA A 78 9.50 -11.25 5.07
C ALA A 78 10.57 -12.06 5.83
N VAL A 79 11.38 -11.41 6.67
CA VAL A 79 12.36 -12.09 7.54
C VAL A 79 11.68 -13.01 8.56
N VAL A 80 10.58 -12.58 9.16
CA VAL A 80 9.77 -13.43 10.06
C VAL A 80 9.26 -14.67 9.31
N ARG A 81 8.75 -14.50 8.08
CA ARG A 81 8.32 -15.62 7.23
C ARG A 81 9.48 -16.55 6.88
N ALA A 82 10.65 -16.00 6.54
CA ALA A 82 11.86 -16.79 6.29
C ALA A 82 12.21 -17.66 7.50
N LYS A 83 12.25 -17.06 8.71
CA LYS A 83 12.55 -17.76 9.96
C LYS A 83 11.55 -18.90 10.23
N VAL A 84 10.25 -18.61 10.15
CA VAL A 84 9.21 -19.63 10.39
C VAL A 84 9.32 -20.76 9.38
N THR A 85 9.52 -20.45 8.10
CA THR A 85 9.69 -21.45 7.04
C THR A 85 10.94 -22.30 7.26
N ALA A 86 12.05 -21.69 7.67
CA ALA A 86 13.30 -22.39 7.95
C ALA A 86 13.20 -23.34 9.16
N VAL A 87 12.54 -22.90 10.25
CA VAL A 87 12.34 -23.71 11.46
C VAL A 87 11.43 -24.92 11.18
N GLN A 88 10.43 -24.72 10.32
CA GLN A 88 9.49 -25.79 9.94
C GLN A 88 9.99 -26.65 8.75
N ALA A 89 11.16 -26.33 8.20
CA ALA A 89 11.67 -26.98 7.01
C ALA A 89 11.99 -28.47 7.29
N LYS A 90 11.30 -29.36 6.57
CA LYS A 90 11.53 -30.81 6.58
C LYS A 90 12.32 -31.28 5.36
N ASP A 91 12.46 -30.44 4.37
CA ASP A 91 13.11 -30.74 3.09
C ASP A 91 13.93 -29.53 2.57
N GLU A 92 14.72 -29.77 1.54
CA GLU A 92 15.55 -28.74 0.92
C GLU A 92 14.71 -27.66 0.21
N ALA A 93 13.54 -28.01 -0.32
CA ALA A 93 12.64 -27.05 -0.96
C ALA A 93 12.14 -25.98 0.01
N ALA A 94 11.88 -26.37 1.27
CA ALA A 94 11.49 -25.42 2.31
C ALA A 94 12.65 -24.48 2.70
N LYS A 95 13.90 -24.95 2.70
CA LYS A 95 15.08 -24.10 2.95
C LYS A 95 15.27 -23.11 1.79
N VAL A 96 15.15 -23.56 0.56
CA VAL A 96 15.19 -22.66 -0.61
C VAL A 96 14.12 -21.59 -0.50
N ARG A 97 12.90 -21.96 -0.13
CA ARG A 97 11.80 -21.00 0.07
C ARG A 97 12.07 -19.99 1.19
N ALA A 98 12.69 -20.42 2.28
CA ALA A 98 13.10 -19.50 3.34
C ALA A 98 14.13 -18.49 2.83
N ASN A 99 15.08 -18.94 2.02
CA ASN A 99 16.09 -18.05 1.40
C ASN A 99 15.48 -17.06 0.42
N THR A 100 14.45 -17.46 -0.37
CA THR A 100 13.74 -16.53 -1.26
C THR A 100 13.03 -15.41 -0.51
N TYR A 101 12.51 -15.67 0.70
CA TYR A 101 11.97 -14.60 1.56
C TYR A 101 13.04 -13.62 2.03
N LEU A 102 14.27 -14.09 2.34
CA LEU A 102 15.37 -13.19 2.70
C LEU A 102 15.79 -12.31 1.52
N GLN A 103 15.93 -12.89 0.33
CA GLN A 103 16.23 -12.14 -0.90
C GLN A 103 15.13 -11.11 -1.21
N PHE A 104 13.89 -11.46 -0.94
CA PHE A 104 12.77 -10.52 -1.11
C PHE A 104 12.83 -9.38 -0.08
N ALA A 105 13.22 -9.65 1.17
CA ALA A 105 13.46 -8.61 2.17
C ALA A 105 14.55 -7.63 1.73
N GLU A 106 15.63 -8.11 1.13
CA GLU A 106 16.69 -7.27 0.54
C GLU A 106 16.14 -6.38 -0.59
N LYS A 107 15.30 -6.94 -1.48
CA LYS A 107 14.63 -6.15 -2.54
C LYS A 107 13.74 -5.05 -1.98
N LEU A 108 13.01 -5.32 -0.89
CA LEU A 108 12.15 -4.33 -0.23
C LEU A 108 12.96 -3.17 0.38
N LEU A 109 14.16 -3.44 0.85
CA LEU A 109 15.06 -2.44 1.44
C LEU A 109 15.98 -1.77 0.41
N ALA A 110 15.99 -2.24 -0.83
CA ALA A 110 16.82 -1.66 -1.88
C ALA A 110 16.45 -0.18 -2.11
N PRO A 111 17.42 0.74 -2.10
CA PRO A 111 17.16 2.14 -2.33
C PRO A 111 16.51 2.37 -3.71
N ALA A 112 15.38 3.07 -3.72
CA ALA A 112 14.76 3.52 -4.95
C ALA A 112 14.77 5.06 -4.97
N PRO A 113 15.21 5.71 -6.06
CA PRO A 113 15.19 7.16 -6.14
C PRO A 113 13.73 7.65 -6.09
N PRO A 114 13.44 8.72 -5.33
CA PRO A 114 12.10 9.28 -5.27
C PRO A 114 11.66 9.76 -6.65
N ARG A 115 10.44 9.44 -7.03
CA ARG A 115 9.85 9.82 -8.33
C ARG A 115 8.47 10.38 -8.13
N LEU A 116 8.19 11.52 -8.77
CA LEU A 116 6.86 12.10 -8.88
C LEU A 116 6.43 12.02 -10.36
N ILE A 117 5.30 11.37 -10.61
CA ILE A 117 4.72 11.25 -11.94
C ILE A 117 3.36 11.91 -11.97
N ALA A 118 3.23 13.01 -12.69
CA ALA A 118 1.96 13.71 -12.88
C ALA A 118 1.25 13.19 -14.14
N VAL A 119 -0.01 12.76 -13.98
CA VAL A 119 -0.87 12.29 -15.07
C VAL A 119 -1.98 13.31 -15.30
N GLY A 120 -1.85 14.13 -16.34
CA GLY A 120 -2.81 15.18 -16.74
C GLY A 120 -3.72 14.75 -17.89
N GLY A 121 -4.81 15.50 -18.09
CA GLY A 121 -5.74 15.33 -19.22
C GLY A 121 -7.19 15.70 -18.87
N LEU A 122 -8.07 15.74 -19.85
CA LEU A 122 -9.48 16.09 -19.71
C LEU A 122 -10.27 15.05 -18.87
N SER A 123 -11.42 15.45 -18.33
CA SER A 123 -12.30 14.51 -17.62
C SER A 123 -12.71 13.35 -18.53
N GLY A 124 -12.79 12.13 -17.99
CA GLY A 124 -13.20 10.93 -18.73
C GLY A 124 -12.13 10.28 -19.62
N THR A 125 -10.93 10.85 -19.75
CA THR A 125 -9.85 10.32 -20.65
C THR A 125 -9.08 9.12 -20.12
N GLY A 126 -9.46 8.52 -19.00
CA GLY A 126 -8.81 7.34 -18.45
C GLY A 126 -7.55 7.61 -17.60
N LYS A 127 -7.27 8.86 -17.22
CA LYS A 127 -6.11 9.24 -16.39
C LYS A 127 -5.90 8.34 -15.18
N SER A 128 -6.95 8.14 -14.40
CA SER A 128 -6.86 7.31 -13.18
C SER A 128 -6.54 5.85 -13.47
N THR A 129 -6.97 5.32 -14.62
CA THR A 129 -6.64 3.95 -15.04
C THR A 129 -5.16 3.83 -15.40
N ILE A 130 -4.64 4.81 -16.14
CA ILE A 130 -3.22 4.86 -16.51
C ILE A 130 -2.36 5.06 -15.26
N ALA A 131 -2.72 6.02 -14.40
CA ALA A 131 -2.00 6.30 -13.17
C ALA A 131 -1.91 5.07 -12.24
N LYS A 132 -3.01 4.31 -12.08
CA LYS A 132 -3.01 3.06 -11.31
C LYS A 132 -2.06 2.00 -11.88
N ARG A 133 -1.99 1.86 -13.20
CA ARG A 133 -1.07 0.93 -13.84
C ARG A 133 0.39 1.35 -13.64
N ILE A 134 0.68 2.63 -13.83
CA ILE A 134 2.02 3.19 -13.60
C ILE A 134 2.41 3.02 -12.13
N ALA A 135 1.51 3.31 -11.18
CA ALA A 135 1.79 3.20 -9.76
C ALA A 135 2.23 1.78 -9.35
N ALA A 136 1.67 0.74 -9.97
CA ALA A 136 2.04 -0.64 -9.69
C ALA A 136 3.47 -1.00 -10.15
N SER A 137 4.01 -0.30 -11.17
CA SER A 137 5.32 -0.58 -11.77
C SER A 137 6.42 0.43 -11.41
N VAL A 138 6.11 1.43 -10.59
CA VAL A 138 7.06 2.47 -10.18
C VAL A 138 7.46 2.30 -8.72
N GLY A 139 8.74 2.50 -8.43
CA GLY A 139 9.28 2.34 -7.07
C GLY A 139 9.72 0.91 -6.78
N GLY A 140 9.67 0.53 -5.51
CA GLY A 140 10.02 -0.82 -5.07
C GLY A 140 8.88 -1.84 -5.27
N PRO A 141 8.99 -3.04 -4.70
CA PRO A 141 8.02 -4.14 -4.89
C PRO A 141 6.58 -3.82 -4.48
N LEU A 142 6.36 -2.80 -3.64
CA LEU A 142 5.03 -2.35 -3.22
C LEU A 142 4.42 -1.32 -4.17
N GLY A 143 5.19 -0.79 -5.12
CA GLY A 143 4.76 0.24 -6.05
C GLY A 143 4.63 1.63 -5.41
N ALA A 144 4.02 2.56 -6.13
CA ALA A 144 3.88 3.97 -5.76
C ALA A 144 2.50 4.28 -5.17
N VAL A 145 2.43 5.35 -4.37
CA VAL A 145 1.16 5.94 -3.92
C VAL A 145 0.49 6.65 -5.09
N HIS A 146 -0.80 6.40 -5.29
CA HIS A 146 -1.63 7.04 -6.30
C HIS A 146 -2.53 8.09 -5.66
N LEU A 147 -2.10 9.33 -5.67
CA LEU A 147 -2.89 10.47 -5.20
C LEU A 147 -3.83 10.97 -6.30
N ARG A 148 -5.09 11.23 -5.94
CA ARG A 148 -6.10 11.76 -6.85
C ARG A 148 -6.73 13.01 -6.26
N SER A 149 -6.73 14.10 -7.02
CA SER A 149 -7.38 15.35 -6.60
C SER A 149 -8.87 15.18 -6.26
N ASP A 150 -9.57 14.24 -6.91
CA ASP A 150 -10.96 13.92 -6.58
C ASP A 150 -11.10 13.26 -5.19
N THR A 151 -10.22 12.32 -4.85
CA THR A 151 -10.22 11.67 -3.53
C THR A 151 -9.85 12.65 -2.42
N ILE A 152 -8.84 13.49 -2.63
CA ILE A 152 -8.45 14.56 -1.69
C ILE A 152 -9.64 15.50 -1.47
N ARG A 153 -10.28 15.96 -2.55
CA ARG A 153 -11.47 16.82 -2.49
C ARG A 153 -12.61 16.18 -1.69
N LYS A 154 -12.88 14.88 -1.88
CA LYS A 154 -13.89 14.15 -1.13
C LYS A 154 -13.58 14.11 0.37
N ARG A 155 -12.31 13.90 0.74
CA ARG A 155 -11.88 13.94 2.14
C ARG A 155 -12.10 15.33 2.75
N ILE A 156 -11.70 16.40 2.07
CA ILE A 156 -11.91 17.79 2.54
C ILE A 156 -13.39 18.06 2.82
N PHE A 157 -14.30 17.48 2.05
CA PHE A 157 -15.74 17.64 2.22
C PHE A 157 -16.39 16.55 3.10
N GLY A 158 -15.63 15.63 3.66
CA GLY A 158 -16.18 14.51 4.46
C GLY A 158 -17.10 13.58 3.67
N VAL A 159 -16.92 13.49 2.35
CA VAL A 159 -17.77 12.69 1.43
C VAL A 159 -17.11 11.34 1.18
N ALA A 160 -17.88 10.26 1.28
CA ALA A 160 -17.35 8.90 1.05
C ALA A 160 -16.78 8.71 -0.37
N PRO A 161 -15.80 7.81 -0.57
CA PRO A 161 -15.09 7.64 -1.85
C PRO A 161 -16.00 7.38 -3.06
N LEU A 162 -17.14 6.73 -2.86
CA LEU A 162 -18.09 6.38 -3.93
C LEU A 162 -19.24 7.39 -4.11
N GLU A 163 -19.39 8.33 -3.19
CA GLU A 163 -20.44 9.35 -3.27
C GLU A 163 -20.06 10.49 -4.22
N ARG A 164 -21.07 11.19 -4.71
CA ARG A 164 -20.87 12.36 -5.57
C ARG A 164 -20.61 13.60 -4.72
N LEU A 165 -19.63 14.40 -5.14
CA LEU A 165 -19.37 15.71 -4.55
C LEU A 165 -20.47 16.71 -4.91
N PRO A 166 -20.81 17.62 -3.97
CA PRO A 166 -21.67 18.76 -4.27
C PRO A 166 -20.97 19.71 -5.25
N GLN A 167 -21.76 20.47 -6.02
CA GLN A 167 -21.22 21.39 -7.03
C GLN A 167 -20.27 22.43 -6.43
N ALA A 168 -20.51 22.89 -5.21
CA ALA A 168 -19.66 23.81 -4.47
C ALA A 168 -18.21 23.30 -4.28
N ALA A 169 -18.00 21.98 -4.27
CA ALA A 169 -16.67 21.39 -4.15
C ALA A 169 -15.76 21.65 -5.36
N TYR A 170 -16.30 22.15 -6.46
CA TYR A 170 -15.56 22.48 -7.67
C TYR A 170 -15.32 24.00 -7.84
N ALA A 171 -15.62 24.81 -6.82
CA ALA A 171 -15.32 26.24 -6.84
C ALA A 171 -13.80 26.48 -6.94
N PRO A 172 -13.36 27.57 -7.58
CA PRO A 172 -11.93 27.85 -7.81
C PRO A 172 -11.07 27.84 -6.55
N GLY A 173 -11.55 28.38 -5.42
CA GLY A 173 -10.84 28.38 -4.14
C GLY A 173 -10.64 26.99 -3.53
N VAL A 174 -11.54 26.04 -3.81
CA VAL A 174 -11.39 24.64 -3.37
C VAL A 174 -10.30 23.95 -4.18
N GLY A 175 -10.15 24.30 -5.46
CA GLY A 175 -9.09 23.76 -6.30
C GLY A 175 -7.70 24.06 -5.71
N ALA A 176 -7.44 25.30 -5.31
CA ALA A 176 -6.18 25.68 -4.66
C ALA A 176 -5.90 24.83 -3.40
N ARG A 177 -6.86 24.75 -2.50
CA ARG A 177 -6.75 23.96 -1.26
C ARG A 177 -6.43 22.48 -1.51
N VAL A 178 -6.99 21.86 -2.55
CA VAL A 178 -6.72 20.45 -2.91
C VAL A 178 -5.25 20.22 -3.30
N TYR A 179 -4.56 21.26 -3.79
CA TYR A 179 -3.15 21.17 -4.18
C TYR A 179 -2.17 21.66 -3.09
N GLU A 180 -2.69 22.19 -1.98
CA GLU A 180 -1.93 22.57 -0.79
C GLU A 180 -1.87 21.42 0.24
N GLU A 181 -2.84 20.53 0.22
CA GLU A 181 -2.88 19.30 1.03
C GLU A 181 -2.01 18.18 0.44
#